data_6eb0a6853eff8acd43771932d50f6227
#
_entry.id   6eb0a6853eff8acd43771932d50f6227
#
_cell.length_a   1.000
_cell.length_b   1.000
_cell.length_c   1.000
_cell.angle_alpha   90.00
_cell.angle_beta   90.00
_cell.angle_gamma   90.00
#
_symmetry.space_group_name_H-M   'P 1'
#
loop_
_entity.id
_entity.type
_entity.pdbx_description
1 polymer ?
#
loop_
_entity_poly.entity_id
_entity_poly.type
_entity_poly.pdbx_seq_one_letter_code
_entity_poly.pdbx_strand_id
1 'polypeptide(L)'
;LKWRVLMELMIDTGIRRGECCGLKWSNVDFQSNTITIEHNLCYTPEKGVYLDTPKNGKVRNINVAPEVMALLKQLRTNEGVIKFSPYVFTQDGTTEPMHPQSPTRYMQKFSARYGIQELHPHKLRHSFASIAITNGADIASVSEILGHSDKAVTLRMYTHADQASMTRASNIFREAIKRKQA
;
A
#
# COMPACT_ATOMS: atom_id res chain seq x y z
N LEU A 1 -4.38 -10.09 -14.83
CA LEU A 1 -3.70 -8.80 -14.65
C LEU A 1 -4.16 -8.11 -13.36
N LYS A 2 -5.46 -7.88 -13.14
CA LYS A 2 -6.03 -7.12 -12.00
C LYS A 2 -5.46 -7.53 -10.63
N TRP A 3 -5.44 -8.82 -10.31
CA TRP A 3 -4.93 -9.30 -9.02
C TRP A 3 -3.42 -9.11 -8.84
N ARG A 4 -2.66 -9.22 -9.92
CA ARG A 4 -1.23 -8.90 -9.93
C ARG A 4 -1.01 -7.42 -9.59
N VAL A 5 -1.68 -6.53 -10.31
CA VAL A 5 -1.57 -5.07 -10.09
C VAL A 5 -1.95 -4.71 -8.66
N LEU A 6 -3.05 -5.30 -8.13
CA LEU A 6 -3.50 -5.07 -6.76
C LEU A 6 -2.43 -5.48 -5.73
N MET A 7 -1.85 -6.67 -5.88
CA MET A 7 -0.84 -7.15 -4.94
C MET A 7 0.44 -6.32 -5.01
N GLU A 8 0.92 -6.02 -6.22
CA GLU A 8 2.13 -5.21 -6.41
C GLU A 8 1.95 -3.78 -5.88
N LEU A 9 0.79 -3.16 -6.12
CA LEU A 9 0.48 -1.85 -5.55
C LEU A 9 0.47 -1.88 -4.01
N MET A 10 -0.11 -2.93 -3.40
CA MET A 10 -0.14 -3.06 -1.94
C MET A 10 1.24 -3.34 -1.33
N ILE A 11 2.10 -4.06 -2.03
CA ILE A 11 3.50 -4.31 -1.60
C ILE A 11 4.31 -3.03 -1.70
N ASP A 12 4.20 -2.31 -2.82
CA ASP A 12 4.99 -1.12 -3.12
C ASP A 12 4.63 0.07 -2.20
N THR A 13 3.37 0.19 -1.82
CA THR A 13 2.86 1.39 -1.11
C THR A 13 2.45 1.14 0.34
N GLY A 14 2.26 -0.11 0.73
CA GLY A 14 1.75 -0.46 2.05
C GLY A 14 0.32 0.04 2.34
N ILE A 15 -0.47 0.45 1.33
CA ILE A 15 -1.84 0.94 1.52
C ILE A 15 -2.76 -0.11 2.13
N ARG A 16 -3.84 0.36 2.80
CA ARG A 16 -4.85 -0.55 3.38
C ARG A 16 -5.70 -1.18 2.27
N ARG A 17 -6.19 -2.39 2.49
CA ARG A 17 -7.07 -3.08 1.52
C ARG A 17 -8.29 -2.26 1.10
N GLY A 18 -8.94 -1.58 2.06
CA GLY A 18 -10.10 -0.75 1.77
C GLY A 18 -9.73 0.53 1.00
N GLU A 19 -8.57 1.12 1.25
CA GLU A 19 -8.02 2.23 0.49
C GLU A 19 -7.72 1.77 -0.95
N CYS A 20 -7.12 0.59 -1.12
CA CYS A 20 -6.86 -0.01 -2.43
C CYS A 20 -8.17 -0.27 -3.19
N CYS A 21 -9.18 -0.89 -2.56
CA CYS A 21 -10.47 -1.16 -3.20
C CYS A 21 -11.26 0.12 -3.52
N GLY A 22 -11.07 1.20 -2.74
CA GLY A 22 -11.70 2.50 -2.94
C GLY A 22 -10.94 3.44 -3.88
N LEU A 23 -9.77 3.03 -4.40
CA LEU A 23 -8.95 3.86 -5.27
C LEU A 23 -9.66 4.13 -6.59
N LYS A 24 -9.72 5.41 -6.97
CA LYS A 24 -10.31 5.86 -8.24
C LYS A 24 -9.22 6.23 -9.25
N TRP A 25 -9.53 6.13 -10.54
CA TRP A 25 -8.63 6.55 -11.60
C TRP A 25 -8.30 8.05 -11.57
N SER A 26 -9.22 8.89 -11.05
CA SER A 26 -8.96 10.31 -10.80
C SER A 26 -7.88 10.59 -9.76
N ASN A 27 -7.59 9.60 -8.92
CA ASN A 27 -6.58 9.66 -7.87
C ASN A 27 -5.22 9.06 -8.28
N VAL A 28 -5.06 8.71 -9.56
CA VAL A 28 -3.81 8.15 -10.12
C VAL A 28 -3.20 9.16 -11.07
N ASP A 29 -2.08 9.75 -10.66
CA ASP A 29 -1.30 10.65 -11.51
C ASP A 29 -0.14 9.88 -12.15
N PHE A 30 -0.28 9.61 -13.45
CA PHE A 30 0.72 8.91 -14.25
C PHE A 30 1.92 9.78 -14.64
N GLN A 31 1.85 11.11 -14.47
CA GLN A 31 2.97 12.01 -14.76
C GLN A 31 3.94 12.07 -13.59
N SER A 32 3.41 12.21 -12.39
CA SER A 32 4.21 12.28 -11.16
C SER A 32 4.47 10.92 -10.52
N ASN A 33 3.90 9.83 -11.06
CA ASN A 33 3.91 8.48 -10.47
C ASN A 33 3.39 8.50 -9.03
N THR A 34 2.26 9.16 -8.78
CA THR A 34 1.66 9.24 -7.45
C THR A 34 0.22 8.75 -7.44
N ILE A 35 -0.22 8.29 -6.27
CA ILE A 35 -1.63 8.03 -5.98
C ILE A 35 -2.05 8.87 -4.78
N THR A 36 -3.31 9.37 -4.82
CA THR A 36 -3.91 10.11 -3.71
C THR A 36 -4.91 9.22 -2.97
N ILE A 37 -4.71 9.02 -1.68
CA ILE A 37 -5.60 8.24 -0.83
C ILE A 37 -6.60 9.18 -0.15
N GLU A 38 -7.83 9.21 -0.65
CA GLU A 38 -8.94 10.05 -0.16
C GLU A 38 -10.06 9.22 0.47
N HIS A 39 -10.16 7.93 0.12
CA HIS A 39 -11.26 7.07 0.52
C HIS A 39 -10.79 5.73 1.07
N ASN A 40 -11.60 5.16 1.93
CA ASN A 40 -11.49 3.81 2.43
C ASN A 40 -12.82 3.09 2.19
N LEU A 41 -12.81 2.08 1.33
CA LEU A 41 -14.01 1.27 1.09
C LEU A 41 -14.22 0.31 2.25
N CYS A 42 -15.35 0.43 2.90
CA CYS A 42 -15.76 -0.35 4.07
C CYS A 42 -16.92 -1.28 3.74
N TYR A 43 -17.13 -2.26 4.59
CA TYR A 43 -18.30 -3.14 4.56
C TYR A 43 -18.76 -3.45 5.98
N THR A 44 -20.06 -3.30 6.21
CA THR A 44 -20.75 -3.87 7.38
C THR A 44 -22.01 -4.59 6.91
N PRO A 45 -22.51 -5.58 7.67
CA PRO A 45 -23.77 -6.27 7.30
C PRO A 45 -24.95 -5.31 7.15
N GLU A 46 -25.01 -4.26 7.98
CA GLU A 46 -26.13 -3.32 8.04
C GLU A 46 -26.10 -2.31 6.88
N LYS A 47 -24.91 -1.84 6.48
CA LYS A 47 -24.74 -0.79 5.46
C LYS A 47 -24.33 -1.32 4.09
N GLY A 48 -23.95 -2.61 4.00
CA GLY A 48 -23.31 -3.12 2.80
C GLY A 48 -21.93 -2.51 2.55
N VAL A 49 -21.57 -2.34 1.28
CA VAL A 49 -20.32 -1.67 0.87
C VAL A 49 -20.53 -0.17 0.79
N TYR A 50 -19.69 0.61 1.44
CA TYR A 50 -19.76 2.07 1.44
C TYR A 50 -18.36 2.70 1.48
N LEU A 51 -18.25 3.92 0.96
CA LEU A 51 -17.04 4.74 1.06
C LEU A 51 -17.03 5.48 2.39
N ASP A 52 -15.89 5.47 3.04
CA ASP A 52 -15.58 6.26 4.23
C ASP A 52 -14.31 7.08 4.02
N THR A 53 -14.06 8.02 4.88
CA THR A 53 -12.77 8.72 4.93
C THR A 53 -11.66 7.77 5.42
N PRO A 54 -10.39 8.03 5.09
CA PRO A 54 -9.29 7.31 5.70
C PRO A 54 -9.38 7.35 7.23
N LYS A 55 -8.94 6.29 7.91
CA LYS A 55 -9.10 6.10 9.37
C LYS A 55 -8.64 7.30 10.23
N ASN A 56 -7.74 8.13 9.72
CA ASN A 56 -7.25 9.36 10.38
C ASN A 56 -7.83 10.65 9.76
N GLY A 57 -8.78 10.55 8.84
CA GLY A 57 -9.39 11.69 8.14
C GLY A 57 -8.46 12.45 7.19
N LYS A 58 -7.19 12.01 7.02
CA LYS A 58 -6.20 12.73 6.23
C LYS A 58 -6.05 12.15 4.83
N VAL A 59 -6.18 13.01 3.84
CA VAL A 59 -5.76 12.74 2.46
C VAL A 59 -4.24 12.71 2.41
N ARG A 60 -3.67 11.77 1.66
CA ARG A 60 -2.23 11.67 1.49
C ARG A 60 -1.85 11.21 0.09
N ASN A 61 -0.72 11.72 -0.39
CA ASN A 61 -0.11 11.29 -1.64
C ASN A 61 0.98 10.26 -1.35
N ILE A 62 1.05 9.23 -2.19
CA ILE A 62 2.03 8.15 -2.08
C ILE A 62 2.72 8.01 -3.44
N ASN A 63 4.05 8.04 -3.44
CA ASN A 63 4.82 7.70 -4.63
C ASN A 63 4.71 6.21 -4.91
N VAL A 64 4.55 5.87 -6.18
CA VAL A 64 4.42 4.50 -6.67
C VAL A 64 5.57 4.21 -7.63
N ALA A 65 6.16 3.05 -7.54
CA ALA A 65 7.25 2.63 -8.42
C ALA A 65 6.81 2.69 -9.90
N PRO A 66 7.68 3.15 -10.83
CA PRO A 66 7.35 3.28 -12.25
C PRO A 66 6.82 1.97 -12.86
N GLU A 67 7.33 0.82 -12.41
CA GLU A 67 6.93 -0.51 -12.86
C GLU A 67 5.48 -0.81 -12.46
N VAL A 68 5.08 -0.44 -11.26
CA VAL A 68 3.69 -0.60 -10.77
C VAL A 68 2.76 0.37 -11.49
N MET A 69 3.21 1.61 -11.75
CA MET A 69 2.45 2.57 -12.56
C MET A 69 2.26 2.08 -14.00
N ALA A 70 3.25 1.45 -14.60
CA ALA A 70 3.13 0.81 -15.91
C ALA A 70 2.06 -0.30 -15.91
N LEU A 71 2.02 -1.12 -14.86
CA LEU A 71 0.98 -2.14 -14.67
C LEU A 71 -0.42 -1.52 -14.49
N LEU A 72 -0.55 -0.43 -13.73
CA LEU A 72 -1.80 0.32 -13.61
C LEU A 72 -2.26 0.88 -14.96
N LYS A 73 -1.35 1.43 -15.76
CA LYS A 73 -1.64 1.91 -17.12
C LYS A 73 -2.10 0.76 -18.02
N GLN A 74 -1.43 -0.38 -17.95
CA GLN A 74 -1.83 -1.59 -18.68
C GLN A 74 -3.21 -2.08 -18.23
N LEU A 75 -3.51 -2.07 -16.93
CA LEU A 75 -4.82 -2.43 -16.40
C LEU A 75 -5.91 -1.51 -17.00
N ARG A 76 -5.69 -0.20 -16.99
CA ARG A 76 -6.63 0.80 -17.52
C ARG A 76 -6.92 0.59 -19.01
N THR A 77 -5.94 0.16 -19.80
CA THR A 77 -6.12 -0.06 -21.24
C THR A 77 -6.76 -1.41 -21.57
N ASN A 78 -6.55 -2.44 -20.73
CA ASN A 78 -7.04 -3.80 -20.97
C ASN A 78 -8.47 -4.07 -20.46
N GLU A 79 -9.04 -3.18 -19.66
CA GLU A 79 -10.41 -3.32 -19.14
C GLU A 79 -11.45 -2.86 -20.17
N GLY A 80 -11.63 -3.67 -21.24
CA GLY A 80 -12.47 -3.36 -22.41
C GLY A 80 -13.84 -2.74 -22.11
N VAL A 81 -14.78 -3.45 -21.50
CA VAL A 81 -16.18 -3.00 -21.28
C VAL A 81 -16.33 -2.13 -20.02
N ILE A 82 -15.37 -2.15 -19.10
CA ILE A 82 -15.44 -1.45 -17.82
C ILE A 82 -14.80 -0.04 -17.90
N LYS A 83 -14.67 0.52 -19.11
CA LYS A 83 -14.09 1.85 -19.38
C LYS A 83 -14.75 3.01 -18.62
N PHE A 84 -15.92 2.80 -18.05
CA PHE A 84 -16.70 3.84 -17.36
C PHE A 84 -16.69 3.73 -15.83
N SER A 85 -15.99 2.73 -15.26
CA SER A 85 -15.88 2.68 -13.80
C SER A 85 -14.92 3.77 -13.31
N PRO A 86 -15.29 4.55 -12.29
CA PRO A 86 -14.37 5.46 -11.64
C PRO A 86 -13.28 4.71 -10.84
N TYR A 87 -13.50 3.45 -10.47
CA TYR A 87 -12.62 2.66 -9.61
C TYR A 87 -11.54 1.93 -10.40
N VAL A 88 -10.33 1.85 -9.80
CA VAL A 88 -9.20 1.08 -10.35
C VAL A 88 -9.46 -0.42 -10.26
N PHE A 89 -10.04 -0.86 -9.15
CA PHE A 89 -10.36 -2.28 -8.92
C PHE A 89 -11.85 -2.48 -8.79
N THR A 90 -12.43 -3.19 -9.76
CA THR A 90 -13.87 -3.45 -9.84
C THR A 90 -14.20 -4.93 -9.58
N GLN A 91 -15.47 -5.20 -9.26
CA GLN A 91 -16.02 -6.54 -9.33
C GLN A 91 -16.06 -7.01 -10.78
N ASP A 92 -15.87 -8.31 -10.99
CA ASP A 92 -15.84 -8.88 -12.34
C ASP A 92 -17.17 -8.62 -13.08
N GLY A 93 -17.06 -8.04 -14.26
CA GLY A 93 -18.19 -7.74 -15.13
C GLY A 93 -19.08 -6.57 -14.69
N THR A 94 -18.65 -5.76 -13.71
CA THR A 94 -19.43 -4.61 -13.21
C THR A 94 -18.60 -3.32 -13.17
N THR A 95 -19.27 -2.18 -12.98
CA THR A 95 -18.62 -0.88 -12.69
C THR A 95 -18.42 -0.63 -11.19
N GLU A 96 -18.97 -1.52 -10.35
CA GLU A 96 -18.90 -1.41 -8.89
C GLU A 96 -17.49 -1.67 -8.35
N PRO A 97 -17.10 -1.01 -7.26
CA PRO A 97 -15.79 -1.24 -6.67
C PRO A 97 -15.66 -2.68 -6.17
N MET A 98 -14.44 -3.20 -6.19
CA MET A 98 -14.13 -4.51 -5.65
C MET A 98 -14.49 -4.58 -4.16
N HIS A 99 -15.25 -5.61 -3.76
CA HIS A 99 -15.63 -5.80 -2.36
C HIS A 99 -14.39 -5.81 -1.44
N PRO A 100 -14.38 -5.06 -0.31
CA PRO A 100 -13.16 -4.86 0.50
C PRO A 100 -12.58 -6.13 1.12
N GLN A 101 -13.34 -7.24 1.17
CA GLN A 101 -12.82 -8.54 1.62
C GLN A 101 -12.20 -9.39 0.49
N SER A 102 -12.41 -9.01 -0.77
CA SER A 102 -11.92 -9.79 -1.92
C SER A 102 -10.40 -9.94 -1.95
N PRO A 103 -9.58 -8.92 -1.66
CA PRO A 103 -8.13 -9.07 -1.59
C PRO A 103 -7.69 -10.12 -0.57
N THR A 104 -8.31 -10.15 0.62
CA THR A 104 -8.00 -11.15 1.66
C THR A 104 -8.33 -12.56 1.17
N ARG A 105 -9.53 -12.76 0.60
CA ARG A 105 -9.96 -14.06 0.08
C ARG A 105 -9.07 -14.56 -1.07
N TYR A 106 -8.67 -13.63 -1.97
CA TYR A 106 -7.75 -13.97 -3.06
C TYR A 106 -6.39 -14.39 -2.54
N MET A 107 -5.79 -13.61 -1.63
CA MET A 107 -4.48 -13.91 -1.06
C MET A 107 -4.48 -15.23 -0.28
N GLN A 108 -5.56 -15.55 0.45
CA GLN A 108 -5.72 -16.85 1.12
C GLN A 108 -5.71 -18.02 0.12
N LYS A 109 -6.48 -17.91 -0.98
CA LYS A 109 -6.49 -18.91 -2.05
C LYS A 109 -5.12 -19.04 -2.73
N PHE A 110 -4.47 -17.92 -2.97
CA PHE A 110 -3.13 -17.86 -3.54
C PHE A 110 -2.10 -18.53 -2.63
N SER A 111 -2.12 -18.22 -1.34
CA SER A 111 -1.29 -18.87 -0.31
C SER A 111 -1.45 -20.38 -0.29
N ALA A 112 -2.69 -20.85 -0.25
CA ALA A 112 -3.00 -22.29 -0.24
C ALA A 112 -2.50 -22.99 -1.51
N ARG A 113 -2.62 -22.32 -2.66
CA ARG A 113 -2.20 -22.89 -3.96
C ARG A 113 -0.68 -23.00 -4.11
N TYR A 114 0.07 -22.06 -3.58
CA TYR A 114 1.52 -21.95 -3.79
C TYR A 114 2.36 -22.23 -2.54
N GLY A 115 1.73 -22.68 -1.44
CA GLY A 115 2.45 -23.01 -0.20
C GLY A 115 3.07 -21.80 0.51
N ILE A 116 2.54 -20.60 0.28
CA ILE A 116 3.05 -19.37 0.89
C ILE A 116 2.35 -19.19 2.24
N GLN A 117 3.10 -19.14 3.34
CA GLN A 117 2.50 -18.95 4.67
C GLN A 117 1.91 -17.55 4.84
N GLU A 118 0.67 -17.50 5.34
CA GLU A 118 0.03 -16.29 5.88
C GLU A 118 0.05 -15.04 4.98
N LEU A 119 -0.14 -15.18 3.66
CA LEU A 119 -0.26 -14.03 2.80
C LEU A 119 -1.63 -13.36 2.99
N HIS A 120 -1.63 -12.12 3.47
CA HIS A 120 -2.84 -11.30 3.62
C HIS A 120 -2.47 -9.80 3.58
N PRO A 121 -3.44 -8.90 3.33
CA PRO A 121 -3.18 -7.46 3.15
C PRO A 121 -2.37 -6.80 4.26
N HIS A 122 -2.65 -7.14 5.52
CA HIS A 122 -1.90 -6.59 6.65
C HIS A 122 -0.44 -7.04 6.69
N LYS A 123 -0.16 -8.28 6.25
CA LYS A 123 1.22 -8.79 6.16
C LYS A 123 2.02 -8.03 5.10
N LEU A 124 1.44 -7.76 3.93
CA LEU A 124 2.10 -6.94 2.90
C LEU A 124 2.45 -5.55 3.43
N ARG A 125 1.51 -4.90 4.10
CA ARG A 125 1.72 -3.60 4.73
C ARG A 125 2.79 -3.65 5.85
N HIS A 126 2.80 -4.70 6.64
CA HIS A 126 3.82 -4.95 7.66
C HIS A 126 5.20 -5.12 7.02
N SER A 127 5.28 -5.91 5.94
CA SER A 127 6.52 -6.11 5.19
C SER A 127 7.04 -4.80 4.60
N PHE A 128 6.17 -3.98 4.00
CA PHE A 128 6.54 -2.64 3.53
C PHE A 128 7.18 -1.82 4.66
N ALA A 129 6.52 -1.70 5.81
CA ALA A 129 7.04 -0.93 6.94
C ALA A 129 8.39 -1.47 7.44
N SER A 130 8.47 -2.77 7.66
CA SER A 130 9.69 -3.41 8.18
C SER A 130 10.85 -3.26 7.21
N ILE A 131 10.64 -3.53 5.93
CA ILE A 131 11.68 -3.42 4.89
C ILE A 131 12.15 -1.96 4.77
N ALA A 132 11.22 -1.00 4.70
CA ALA A 132 11.57 0.41 4.57
C ALA A 132 12.43 0.88 5.76
N ILE A 133 11.99 0.61 6.98
CA ILE A 133 12.70 1.04 8.20
C ILE A 133 14.06 0.31 8.34
N THR A 134 14.09 -1.00 8.08
CA THR A 134 15.34 -1.78 8.12
C THR A 134 16.37 -1.27 7.11
N ASN A 135 15.93 -0.70 6.00
CA ASN A 135 16.81 -0.09 4.99
C ASN A 135 17.05 1.42 5.22
N GLY A 136 16.69 1.95 6.37
CA GLY A 136 17.07 3.31 6.81
C GLY A 136 16.02 4.39 6.54
N ALA A 137 14.81 4.02 6.14
CA ALA A 137 13.72 4.99 6.05
C ALA A 137 13.35 5.51 7.45
N ASP A 138 13.08 6.80 7.52
CA ASP A 138 12.63 7.46 8.75
C ASP A 138 11.23 6.97 9.15
N ILE A 139 11.06 6.64 10.44
CA ILE A 139 9.82 6.10 11.01
C ILE A 139 8.64 7.08 10.82
N ALA A 140 8.88 8.39 10.90
CA ALA A 140 7.83 9.38 10.75
C ALA A 140 7.32 9.40 9.31
N SER A 141 8.21 9.35 8.32
CA SER A 141 7.89 9.27 6.89
C SER A 141 7.13 7.98 6.56
N VAL A 142 7.59 6.83 7.07
CA VAL A 142 6.89 5.55 6.88
C VAL A 142 5.50 5.59 7.51
N SER A 143 5.36 6.17 8.72
CA SER A 143 4.08 6.33 9.41
C SER A 143 3.11 7.21 8.62
N GLU A 144 3.61 8.27 7.99
CA GLU A 144 2.82 9.18 7.15
C GLU A 144 2.33 8.48 5.87
N ILE A 145 3.20 7.79 5.14
CA ILE A 145 2.84 6.98 3.96
C ILE A 145 1.75 5.97 4.32
N LEU A 146 1.93 5.28 5.44
CA LEU A 146 0.96 4.31 5.92
C LEU A 146 -0.32 4.97 6.45
N GLY A 147 -0.33 6.24 6.79
CA GLY A 147 -1.48 6.93 7.39
C GLY A 147 -1.80 6.37 8.78
N HIS A 148 -0.79 6.17 9.61
CA HIS A 148 -0.99 5.89 11.04
C HIS A 148 -1.24 7.20 11.77
N SER A 149 -2.32 7.26 12.58
CA SER A 149 -2.60 8.39 13.47
C SER A 149 -1.61 8.48 14.62
N ASP A 150 -1.08 7.32 15.04
CA ASP A 150 -0.10 7.18 16.11
C ASP A 150 1.18 6.52 15.55
N LYS A 151 2.30 7.23 15.66
CA LYS A 151 3.64 6.73 15.25
C LYS A 151 4.08 5.50 16.05
N ALA A 152 3.55 5.33 17.27
CA ALA A 152 3.82 4.15 18.08
C ALA A 152 3.34 2.84 17.41
N VAL A 153 2.34 2.91 16.53
CA VAL A 153 1.91 1.74 15.73
C VAL A 153 3.02 1.31 14.78
N THR A 154 3.65 2.25 14.08
CA THR A 154 4.79 1.96 13.19
C THR A 154 6.00 1.49 13.99
N LEU A 155 6.27 2.11 15.14
CA LEU A 155 7.37 1.72 16.02
C LEU A 155 7.21 0.29 16.54
N ARG A 156 6.00 -0.13 16.92
CA ARG A 156 5.73 -1.51 17.36
C ARG A 156 5.95 -2.56 16.24
N MET A 157 5.80 -2.15 14.98
CA MET A 157 6.12 -3.02 13.84
C MET A 157 7.63 -3.27 13.71
N TYR A 158 8.45 -2.46 14.39
CA TYR A 158 9.92 -2.49 14.34
C TYR A 158 10.56 -2.84 15.68
N THR A 159 9.90 -3.56 16.57
CA THR A 159 10.37 -3.85 17.95
C THR A 159 11.60 -4.77 18.06
N HIS A 160 12.22 -5.16 16.96
CA HIS A 160 13.46 -5.92 16.95
C HIS A 160 14.57 -5.13 16.26
N ALA A 161 15.11 -4.10 16.98
CA ALA A 161 16.40 -3.52 16.60
C ALA A 161 17.46 -4.62 16.75
N ASP A 162 17.87 -5.21 15.63
CA ASP A 162 18.96 -6.17 15.61
C ASP A 162 20.31 -5.43 15.68
N GLN A 163 21.38 -6.19 15.98
CA GLN A 163 22.76 -5.67 16.08
C GLN A 163 23.19 -4.97 14.76
N ALA A 164 22.67 -5.40 13.62
CA ALA A 164 22.94 -4.83 12.31
C ALA A 164 22.34 -3.43 12.16
N SER A 165 21.17 -3.17 12.74
CA SER A 165 20.54 -1.83 12.76
C SER A 165 21.32 -0.85 13.62
N MET A 166 21.85 -1.29 14.77
CA MET A 166 22.71 -0.46 15.64
C MET A 166 24.03 -0.09 14.93
N THR A 167 24.64 -1.06 14.25
CA THR A 167 25.87 -0.83 13.48
C THR A 167 25.63 0.15 12.31
N ARG A 168 24.50 0.03 11.59
CA ARG A 168 24.11 0.98 10.53
C ARG A 168 23.96 2.41 11.07
N ALA A 169 23.25 2.59 12.17
CA ALA A 169 23.08 3.91 12.78
C ALA A 169 24.43 4.57 13.11
N SER A 170 25.36 3.79 13.67
CA SER A 170 26.73 4.26 13.97
C SER A 170 27.51 4.63 12.70
N ASN A 171 27.36 3.88 11.62
CA ASN A 171 28.04 4.14 10.36
C ASN A 171 27.47 5.38 9.66
N ILE A 172 26.14 5.56 9.64
CA ILE A 172 25.48 6.77 9.11
C ILE A 172 26.03 8.03 9.82
N PHE A 173 26.13 7.98 11.14
CA PHE A 173 26.69 9.09 11.93
C PHE A 173 28.14 9.39 11.53
N ARG A 174 29.00 8.37 11.44
CA ARG A 174 30.40 8.53 11.04
C ARG A 174 30.56 9.12 9.64
N GLU A 175 29.74 8.67 8.68
CA GLU A 175 29.75 9.21 7.31
C GLU A 175 29.28 10.67 7.27
N ALA A 176 28.24 11.02 8.03
CA ALA A 176 27.75 12.39 8.11
C ALA A 176 28.79 13.36 8.65
N ILE A 177 29.61 12.93 9.65
CA ILE A 177 30.72 13.74 10.18
C ILE A 177 31.82 13.91 9.13
N LYS A 178 32.21 12.82 8.43
CA LYS A 178 33.25 12.91 7.38
C LYS A 178 32.88 13.87 6.25
N ARG A 179 31.60 13.90 5.83
CA ARG A 179 31.09 14.81 4.80
C ARG A 179 31.08 16.27 5.22
N LYS A 180 31.08 16.59 6.53
CA LYS A 180 31.15 17.96 7.04
C LYS A 180 32.60 18.48 7.23
N GLN A 181 33.57 17.59 7.14
CA GLN A 181 34.98 17.90 7.30
C GLN A 181 35.74 17.95 5.96
N ALA A 182 35.10 17.62 4.86
CA ALA A 182 35.58 17.71 3.49
C ALA A 182 34.97 18.93 2.78
#